data_dc828d24b35328c0e4a5f711d5f1ebc2
#
_entry.id   dc828d24b35328c0e4a5f711d5f1ebc2
#
_cell.length_a   1.000
_cell.length_b   1.000
_cell.length_c   1.000
_cell.angle_alpha   90.00
_cell.angle_beta   90.00
_cell.angle_gamma   90.00
#
_symmetry.space_group_name_H-M   'P 1'
#
loop_
_entity.id
_entity.type
_entity.pdbx_description
1 polymer ?
#
loop_
_entity_poly.entity_id
_entity_poly.type
_entity_poly.pdbx_seq_one_letter_code
_entity_poly.pdbx_strand_id
1 'polypeptide(L)'
;MPDFRTSDPIAIILAAGCSSRMGTTKALVEIEGIPMLLHAANCFREAGISEIIAVTGFDADRVGTLAGSHGIRPIFNNDYRKGMFTSICAGLRSASLTCDAALILPVDIPFVLPSTVAKLKNAIKDRPIIIPQYNKASGHPPIIHRALFSLVESWDGKNGLRGFFCHHQNDIEFLEVEDPNILRDIDTEADLKELLIERARSRS
;
A
#
# COMPACT_ATOMS: atom_id res chain seq x y z
N MET A 1 15.01 17.09 -19.83
CA MET A 1 13.99 16.70 -18.84
C MET A 1 13.42 15.40 -19.35
N PRO A 2 13.40 14.29 -18.57
CA PRO A 2 12.67 13.10 -19.00
C PRO A 2 11.19 13.44 -19.13
N ASP A 3 10.57 12.99 -20.21
CA ASP A 3 9.16 13.21 -20.51
C ASP A 3 8.33 12.20 -19.70
N PHE A 4 7.75 12.63 -18.59
CA PHE A 4 6.92 11.83 -17.69
C PHE A 4 5.47 11.64 -18.20
N ARG A 5 5.30 11.48 -19.53
CA ARG A 5 3.98 11.27 -20.13
C ARG A 5 3.44 9.89 -19.78
N THR A 6 2.29 9.87 -19.14
CA THR A 6 1.47 8.69 -18.79
C THR A 6 2.19 7.69 -17.88
N SER A 7 2.28 8.03 -16.57
CA SER A 7 2.74 7.04 -15.60
C SER A 7 1.70 5.94 -15.47
N ASP A 8 2.14 4.71 -15.61
CA ASP A 8 1.35 3.52 -15.31
C ASP A 8 1.89 2.93 -14.00
N PRO A 9 1.52 3.50 -12.84
CA PRO A 9 2.03 3.05 -11.57
C PRO A 9 1.44 1.69 -11.20
N ILE A 10 2.20 0.94 -10.40
CA ILE A 10 1.74 -0.30 -9.80
C ILE A 10 1.29 -0.07 -8.36
N ALA A 11 0.41 -0.94 -7.86
CA ALA A 11 0.09 -1.02 -6.44
C ALA A 11 0.82 -2.21 -5.80
N ILE A 12 1.46 -1.97 -4.65
CA ILE A 12 2.09 -2.99 -3.82
C ILE A 12 1.37 -3.05 -2.48
N ILE A 13 0.60 -4.11 -2.26
CA ILE A 13 -0.09 -4.36 -1.00
C ILE A 13 0.79 -5.25 -0.13
N LEU A 14 1.11 -4.77 1.08
CA LEU A 14 1.96 -5.48 2.03
C LEU A 14 1.10 -6.39 2.90
N ALA A 15 1.07 -7.69 2.58
CA ALA A 15 0.25 -8.71 3.22
C ALA A 15 1.08 -9.83 3.87
N ALA A 16 2.36 -9.57 4.17
CA ALA A 16 3.31 -10.56 4.66
C ALA A 16 3.33 -10.73 6.19
N GLY A 17 2.62 -9.87 6.94
CA GLY A 17 2.68 -9.80 8.39
C GLY A 17 1.93 -10.93 9.10
N CYS A 18 2.49 -11.38 10.25
CA CYS A 18 1.80 -12.26 11.18
C CYS A 18 0.94 -11.43 12.13
N SER A 19 -0.38 -11.54 12.02
CA SER A 19 -1.35 -10.79 12.85
C SER A 19 -1.58 -11.48 14.19
N SER A 20 -0.59 -11.44 15.07
CA SER A 20 -0.65 -12.13 16.37
C SER A 20 -1.82 -11.67 17.27
N ARG A 21 -2.30 -10.43 17.11
CA ARG A 21 -3.38 -9.85 17.92
C ARG A 21 -4.78 -10.25 17.46
N MET A 22 -4.98 -10.56 16.19
CA MET A 22 -6.27 -10.96 15.63
C MET A 22 -6.45 -12.49 15.53
N GLY A 23 -5.42 -13.28 15.88
CA GLY A 23 -5.47 -14.75 15.79
C GLY A 23 -5.58 -15.31 14.37
N THR A 24 -5.64 -14.44 13.35
CA THR A 24 -5.72 -14.82 11.93
C THR A 24 -4.92 -13.83 11.08
N THR A 25 -4.62 -14.22 9.84
CA THR A 25 -3.92 -13.37 8.87
C THR A 25 -4.81 -12.20 8.45
N LYS A 26 -4.41 -10.94 8.72
CA LYS A 26 -5.21 -9.74 8.41
C LYS A 26 -5.73 -9.70 6.97
N ALA A 27 -4.91 -10.11 6.01
CA ALA A 27 -5.30 -10.13 4.60
C ALA A 27 -6.57 -10.96 4.32
N LEU A 28 -6.84 -11.98 5.16
CA LEU A 28 -7.97 -12.91 5.05
C LEU A 28 -9.14 -12.54 5.96
N VAL A 29 -9.01 -11.53 6.82
CA VAL A 29 -10.12 -11.05 7.66
C VAL A 29 -11.19 -10.46 6.77
N GLU A 30 -12.43 -10.94 6.94
CA GLU A 30 -13.56 -10.44 6.17
C GLU A 30 -14.18 -9.20 6.83
N ILE A 31 -14.41 -8.19 6.01
CA ILE A 31 -15.15 -6.98 6.35
C ILE A 31 -16.36 -6.94 5.42
N GLU A 32 -17.57 -7.04 5.96
CA GLU A 32 -18.81 -7.14 5.18
C GLU A 32 -18.78 -8.29 4.14
N GLY A 33 -18.18 -9.44 4.49
CA GLY A 33 -18.07 -10.63 3.62
C GLY A 33 -16.99 -10.54 2.53
N ILE A 34 -16.16 -9.51 2.55
CA ILE A 34 -15.05 -9.32 1.59
C ILE A 34 -13.72 -9.32 2.36
N PRO A 35 -12.74 -10.16 1.97
CA PRO A 35 -11.41 -10.15 2.58
C PRO A 35 -10.73 -8.78 2.51
N MET A 36 -10.03 -8.40 3.59
CA MET A 36 -9.34 -7.11 3.72
C MET A 36 -8.37 -6.84 2.55
N LEU A 37 -7.69 -7.88 2.05
CA LEU A 37 -6.84 -7.78 0.85
C LEU A 37 -7.61 -7.26 -0.36
N LEU A 38 -8.85 -7.71 -0.54
CA LEU A 38 -9.66 -7.32 -1.69
C LEU A 38 -10.22 -5.91 -1.54
N HIS A 39 -10.53 -5.46 -0.31
CA HIS A 39 -10.85 -4.07 -0.07
C HIS A 39 -9.68 -3.15 -0.43
N ALA A 40 -8.46 -3.48 0.03
CA ALA A 40 -7.26 -2.73 -0.32
C ALA A 40 -6.99 -2.73 -1.84
N ALA A 41 -7.24 -3.85 -2.52
CA ALA A 41 -7.05 -3.93 -3.98
C ALA A 41 -8.10 -3.13 -4.76
N ASN A 42 -9.34 -3.07 -4.26
CA ASN A 42 -10.42 -2.40 -4.96
C ASN A 42 -10.20 -0.88 -5.07
N CYS A 43 -9.62 -0.23 -4.05
CA CYS A 43 -9.32 1.20 -4.16
C CYS A 43 -8.38 1.51 -5.34
N PHE A 44 -7.42 0.62 -5.61
CA PHE A 44 -6.51 0.76 -6.73
C PHE A 44 -7.17 0.50 -8.08
N ARG A 45 -8.01 -0.55 -8.17
CA ARG A 45 -8.74 -0.88 -9.39
C ARG A 45 -9.68 0.23 -9.82
N GLU A 46 -10.44 0.76 -8.86
CA GLU A 46 -11.38 1.86 -9.10
C GLU A 46 -10.65 3.17 -9.49
N ALA A 47 -9.40 3.34 -9.06
CA ALA A 47 -8.54 4.44 -9.50
C ALA A 47 -7.83 4.18 -10.85
N GLY A 48 -8.08 3.03 -11.48
CA GLY A 48 -7.49 2.66 -12.78
C GLY A 48 -6.04 2.22 -12.69
N ILE A 49 -5.62 1.58 -11.59
CA ILE A 49 -4.33 0.90 -11.47
C ILE A 49 -4.52 -0.55 -11.95
N SER A 50 -3.85 -0.91 -13.02
CA SER A 50 -4.00 -2.22 -13.67
C SER A 50 -3.15 -3.31 -13.03
N GLU A 51 -1.91 -2.99 -12.61
CA GLU A 51 -1.01 -3.96 -12.00
C GLU A 51 -1.04 -3.83 -10.47
N ILE A 52 -1.47 -4.90 -9.79
CA ILE A 52 -1.52 -5.00 -8.33
C ILE A 52 -0.71 -6.20 -7.89
N ILE A 53 0.21 -5.98 -6.98
CA ILE A 53 1.05 -7.00 -6.33
C ILE A 53 0.61 -7.14 -4.88
N ALA A 54 0.45 -8.38 -4.40
CA ALA A 54 0.34 -8.69 -2.98
C ALA A 54 1.63 -9.36 -2.50
N VAL A 55 2.38 -8.68 -1.63
CA VAL A 55 3.57 -9.29 -1.03
C VAL A 55 3.14 -10.14 0.15
N THR A 56 3.38 -11.44 0.05
CA THR A 56 3.01 -12.46 1.04
C THR A 56 4.21 -12.92 1.87
N GLY A 57 3.94 -13.52 3.02
CA GLY A 57 5.00 -14.05 3.91
C GLY A 57 4.42 -15.07 4.87
N PHE A 58 3.86 -14.63 6.00
CA PHE A 58 3.08 -15.50 6.86
C PHE A 58 1.79 -15.91 6.14
N ASP A 59 1.45 -17.21 6.21
CA ASP A 59 0.26 -17.78 5.54
C ASP A 59 0.23 -17.55 4.01
N ALA A 60 1.42 -17.59 3.39
CA ALA A 60 1.60 -17.22 1.98
C ALA A 60 0.73 -18.04 1.02
N ASP A 61 0.48 -19.31 1.31
CA ASP A 61 -0.31 -20.19 0.43
C ASP A 61 -1.77 -19.72 0.36
N ARG A 62 -2.39 -19.41 1.51
CA ARG A 62 -3.79 -18.96 1.55
C ARG A 62 -3.96 -17.56 0.99
N VAL A 63 -3.07 -16.64 1.39
CA VAL A 63 -3.08 -15.26 0.87
C VAL A 63 -2.76 -15.24 -0.61
N GLY A 64 -1.79 -16.03 -1.06
CA GLY A 64 -1.41 -16.16 -2.47
C GLY A 64 -2.53 -16.74 -3.35
N THR A 65 -3.24 -17.76 -2.85
CA THR A 65 -4.40 -18.33 -3.55
C THR A 65 -5.52 -17.30 -3.69
N LEU A 66 -5.86 -16.58 -2.62
CA LEU A 66 -6.85 -15.51 -2.66
C LEU A 66 -6.44 -14.41 -3.65
N ALA A 67 -5.20 -13.95 -3.58
CA ALA A 67 -4.68 -12.92 -4.49
C ALA A 67 -4.80 -13.36 -5.95
N GLY A 68 -4.26 -14.55 -6.28
CA GLY A 68 -4.22 -15.08 -7.64
C GLY A 68 -5.61 -15.29 -8.24
N SER A 69 -6.58 -15.80 -7.46
CA SER A 69 -7.96 -16.00 -7.93
C SER A 69 -8.69 -14.69 -8.26
N HIS A 70 -8.16 -13.56 -7.77
CA HIS A 70 -8.71 -12.22 -8.04
C HIS A 70 -7.80 -11.35 -8.91
N GLY A 71 -6.86 -11.94 -9.67
CA GLY A 71 -6.00 -11.20 -10.59
C GLY A 71 -5.00 -10.25 -9.90
N ILE A 72 -4.68 -10.51 -8.64
CA ILE A 72 -3.62 -9.83 -7.89
C ILE A 72 -2.39 -10.74 -7.95
N ARG A 73 -1.24 -10.23 -8.34
CA ARG A 73 -0.02 -11.03 -8.48
C ARG A 73 0.63 -11.26 -7.11
N PRO A 74 0.64 -12.50 -6.58
CA PRO A 74 1.28 -12.80 -5.31
C PRO A 74 2.79 -12.86 -5.47
N ILE A 75 3.53 -12.28 -4.52
CA ILE A 75 4.99 -12.32 -4.43
C ILE A 75 5.37 -12.77 -3.02
N PHE A 76 6.08 -13.89 -2.92
CA PHE A 76 6.54 -14.39 -1.63
C PHE A 76 7.82 -13.66 -1.19
N ASN A 77 7.80 -13.10 0.02
CA ASN A 77 8.97 -12.53 0.66
C ASN A 77 9.59 -13.52 1.64
N ASN A 78 10.73 -14.14 1.31
CA ASN A 78 11.44 -15.04 2.18
C ASN A 78 11.90 -14.41 3.51
N ASP A 79 12.13 -13.10 3.48
CA ASP A 79 12.66 -12.33 4.60
C ASP A 79 11.57 -11.62 5.41
N TYR A 80 10.29 -12.00 5.28
CA TYR A 80 9.17 -11.30 5.91
C TYR A 80 9.31 -11.12 7.43
N ARG A 81 10.02 -12.04 8.10
CA ARG A 81 10.29 -11.98 9.56
C ARG A 81 11.26 -10.86 9.95
N LYS A 82 12.02 -10.32 9.01
CA LYS A 82 12.95 -9.21 9.24
C LYS A 82 12.25 -7.84 9.25
N GLY A 83 10.95 -7.80 9.00
CA GLY A 83 10.12 -6.59 9.08
C GLY A 83 9.57 -6.12 7.74
N MET A 84 8.65 -5.17 7.83
CA MET A 84 7.86 -4.67 6.69
C MET A 84 8.73 -4.14 5.54
N PHE A 85 9.89 -3.55 5.84
CA PHE A 85 10.78 -2.98 4.82
C PHE A 85 11.26 -4.03 3.80
N THR A 86 11.51 -5.28 4.23
CA THR A 86 11.87 -6.36 3.31
C THR A 86 10.75 -6.70 2.33
N SER A 87 9.48 -6.53 2.75
CA SER A 87 8.33 -6.74 1.88
C SER A 87 8.19 -5.60 0.86
N ILE A 88 8.51 -4.37 1.24
CA ILE A 88 8.58 -3.25 0.29
C ILE A 88 9.62 -3.55 -0.79
N CYS A 89 10.84 -3.92 -0.41
CA CYS A 89 11.89 -4.28 -1.35
C CYS A 89 11.50 -5.44 -2.27
N ALA A 90 10.85 -6.49 -1.73
CA ALA A 90 10.37 -7.62 -2.53
C ALA A 90 9.33 -7.18 -3.58
N GLY A 91 8.41 -6.29 -3.20
CA GLY A 91 7.43 -5.71 -4.11
C GLY A 91 8.08 -4.87 -5.21
N LEU A 92 8.99 -3.97 -4.86
CA LEU A 92 9.69 -3.11 -5.82
C LEU A 92 10.51 -3.90 -6.84
N ARG A 93 11.24 -4.95 -6.40
CA ARG A 93 11.99 -5.87 -7.30
C ARG A 93 11.10 -6.59 -8.27
N SER A 94 9.87 -6.86 -7.88
CA SER A 94 8.90 -7.60 -8.69
C SER A 94 8.08 -6.71 -9.60
N ALA A 95 8.24 -5.38 -9.53
CA ALA A 95 7.55 -4.43 -10.37
C ALA A 95 7.88 -4.63 -11.86
N SER A 96 6.89 -4.48 -12.74
CA SER A 96 7.11 -4.57 -14.18
C SER A 96 8.14 -3.54 -14.64
N LEU A 97 8.88 -3.87 -15.71
CA LEU A 97 9.89 -2.95 -16.26
C LEU A 97 9.29 -1.68 -16.86
N THR A 98 8.01 -1.71 -17.16
CA THR A 98 7.25 -0.59 -17.77
C THR A 98 6.59 0.33 -16.74
N CYS A 99 6.54 -0.04 -15.45
CA CYS A 99 5.95 0.83 -14.45
C CYS A 99 6.85 2.03 -14.14
N ASP A 100 6.24 3.19 -13.94
CA ASP A 100 6.96 4.44 -13.64
C ASP A 100 7.01 4.75 -12.15
N ALA A 101 6.12 4.16 -11.37
CA ALA A 101 6.01 4.40 -9.94
C ALA A 101 5.35 3.24 -9.21
N ALA A 102 5.48 3.19 -7.89
CA ALA A 102 4.80 2.24 -7.02
C ALA A 102 4.07 2.96 -5.88
N LEU A 103 2.78 2.61 -5.69
CA LEU A 103 2.01 2.95 -4.50
C LEU A 103 2.16 1.82 -3.49
N ILE A 104 2.50 2.14 -2.25
CA ILE A 104 2.79 1.14 -1.21
C ILE A 104 1.73 1.23 -0.13
N LEU A 105 0.92 0.17 0.01
CA LEU A 105 -0.18 0.12 0.96
C LEU A 105 -0.08 -1.08 1.90
N PRO A 106 0.00 -0.89 3.22
CA PRO A 106 -0.25 -1.96 4.18
C PRO A 106 -1.68 -2.50 4.04
N VAL A 107 -1.85 -3.82 4.12
CA VAL A 107 -3.16 -4.47 3.94
C VAL A 107 -4.19 -4.05 4.99
N ASP A 108 -3.73 -3.61 6.15
CA ASP A 108 -4.56 -3.14 7.27
C ASP A 108 -5.08 -1.70 7.14
N ILE A 109 -4.78 -1.03 6.03
CA ILE A 109 -5.38 0.27 5.66
C ILE A 109 -6.27 0.07 4.40
N PRO A 110 -7.36 -0.69 4.50
CA PRO A 110 -8.08 -1.20 3.32
C PRO A 110 -9.05 -0.20 2.67
N PHE A 111 -9.31 0.96 3.29
CA PHE A 111 -10.39 1.86 2.89
C PHE A 111 -9.94 3.22 2.36
N VAL A 112 -8.73 3.32 1.87
CA VAL A 112 -8.29 4.50 1.13
C VAL A 112 -9.24 4.77 -0.04
N LEU A 113 -9.65 6.01 -0.23
CA LEU A 113 -10.58 6.37 -1.29
C LEU A 113 -9.91 6.27 -2.67
N PRO A 114 -10.60 5.74 -3.69
CA PRO A 114 -10.10 5.72 -5.07
C PRO A 114 -9.73 7.11 -5.59
N SER A 115 -10.45 8.15 -5.17
CA SER A 115 -10.15 9.54 -5.51
C SER A 115 -8.78 10.00 -4.96
N THR A 116 -8.40 9.54 -3.78
CA THR A 116 -7.07 9.79 -3.20
C THR A 116 -5.98 9.14 -4.05
N VAL A 117 -6.16 7.86 -4.42
CA VAL A 117 -5.22 7.15 -5.29
C VAL A 117 -5.08 7.84 -6.65
N ALA A 118 -6.19 8.26 -7.25
CA ALA A 118 -6.20 9.00 -8.52
C ALA A 118 -5.46 10.35 -8.40
N LYS A 119 -5.65 11.07 -7.30
CA LYS A 119 -4.95 12.33 -7.01
C LYS A 119 -3.44 12.11 -6.90
N LEU A 120 -2.99 11.07 -6.18
CA LEU A 120 -1.59 10.70 -6.05
C LEU A 120 -0.98 10.32 -7.42
N LYS A 121 -1.68 9.48 -8.20
CA LYS A 121 -1.26 9.08 -9.55
C LYS A 121 -0.99 10.30 -10.45
N ASN A 122 -1.84 11.31 -10.38
CA ASN A 122 -1.72 12.51 -11.21
C ASN A 122 -0.58 13.43 -10.74
N ALA A 123 -0.21 13.39 -9.46
CA ALA A 123 0.80 14.24 -8.87
C ALA A 123 2.25 13.75 -9.08
N ILE A 124 2.47 12.48 -9.40
CA ILE A 124 3.82 11.87 -9.50
C ILE A 124 4.76 12.55 -10.52
N LYS A 125 4.22 13.39 -11.39
CA LYS A 125 4.97 14.04 -12.48
C LYS A 125 6.02 15.03 -11.97
N ASP A 126 5.83 15.60 -10.80
CA ASP A 126 6.59 16.76 -10.32
C ASP A 126 7.65 16.40 -9.28
N ARG A 127 7.45 15.30 -8.54
CA ARG A 127 8.36 14.87 -7.48
C ARG A 127 8.53 13.36 -7.45
N PRO A 128 9.74 12.87 -7.10
CA PRO A 128 10.00 11.43 -7.08
C PRO A 128 9.35 10.67 -5.90
N ILE A 129 8.94 11.37 -4.85
CA ILE A 129 8.20 10.81 -3.72
C ILE A 129 7.02 11.71 -3.40
N ILE A 130 5.81 11.14 -3.31
CA ILE A 130 4.62 11.85 -2.86
C ILE A 130 4.00 11.10 -1.69
N ILE A 131 3.72 11.82 -0.60
CA ILE A 131 3.12 11.27 0.60
C ILE A 131 1.78 11.96 0.82
N PRO A 132 0.64 11.23 0.87
CA PRO A 132 -0.63 11.84 1.19
C PRO A 132 -0.64 12.33 2.63
N GLN A 133 -1.27 13.49 2.85
CA GLN A 133 -1.51 14.04 4.18
C GLN A 133 -3.00 14.33 4.38
N TYR A 134 -3.48 14.06 5.58
CA TYR A 134 -4.77 14.51 6.07
C TYR A 134 -4.56 15.28 7.37
N ASN A 135 -4.98 16.55 7.41
CA ASN A 135 -4.74 17.43 8.54
C ASN A 135 -3.25 17.45 8.98
N LYS A 136 -2.33 17.54 8.02
CA LYS A 136 -0.85 17.52 8.21
C LYS A 136 -0.28 16.19 8.75
N ALA A 137 -1.09 15.18 8.95
CA ALA A 137 -0.62 13.84 9.30
C ALA A 137 -0.38 13.02 8.03
N SER A 138 0.84 12.49 7.88
CA SER A 138 1.24 11.67 6.73
C SER A 138 0.64 10.29 6.81
N GLY A 139 0.07 9.80 5.70
CA GLY A 139 -0.62 8.52 5.61
C GLY A 139 -0.19 7.66 4.42
N HIS A 140 -1.04 6.72 4.06
CA HIS A 140 -0.85 5.75 2.99
C HIS A 140 -1.87 5.92 1.85
N PRO A 141 -1.51 5.46 0.62
CA PRO A 141 -0.21 4.94 0.19
C PRO A 141 0.77 6.06 -0.18
N PRO A 142 2.03 6.06 0.26
CA PRO A 142 3.04 6.85 -0.43
C PRO A 142 3.24 6.32 -1.85
N ILE A 143 3.60 7.20 -2.79
CA ILE A 143 4.00 6.84 -4.14
C ILE A 143 5.46 7.18 -4.33
N ILE A 144 6.22 6.24 -4.91
CA ILE A 144 7.66 6.34 -5.17
C ILE A 144 7.90 6.15 -6.65
N HIS A 145 8.56 7.11 -7.28
CA HIS A 145 8.96 7.02 -8.68
C HIS A 145 10.05 5.95 -8.88
N ARG A 146 10.00 5.25 -10.02
CA ARG A 146 10.90 4.15 -10.36
C ARG A 146 12.38 4.49 -10.23
N ALA A 147 12.77 5.73 -10.54
CA ALA A 147 14.16 6.18 -10.42
C ALA A 147 14.75 5.96 -9.01
N LEU A 148 13.91 5.86 -7.97
CA LEU A 148 14.35 5.65 -6.60
C LEU A 148 14.29 4.17 -6.15
N PHE A 149 13.78 3.22 -6.95
CA PHE A 149 13.63 1.83 -6.52
C PHE A 149 14.95 1.23 -6.07
N SER A 150 16.01 1.37 -6.86
CA SER A 150 17.34 0.86 -6.51
C SER A 150 17.92 1.53 -5.26
N LEU A 151 17.63 2.81 -5.03
CA LEU A 151 18.04 3.51 -3.82
C LEU A 151 17.31 3.00 -2.59
N VAL A 152 15.99 2.77 -2.69
CA VAL A 152 15.20 2.14 -1.61
C VAL A 152 15.74 0.74 -1.31
N GLU A 153 16.01 -0.06 -2.34
CA GLU A 153 16.52 -1.42 -2.18
C GLU A 153 17.92 -1.49 -1.55
N SER A 154 18.75 -0.48 -1.78
CA SER A 154 20.10 -0.37 -1.20
C SER A 154 20.13 0.26 0.19
N TRP A 155 18.98 0.77 0.67
CA TRP A 155 18.87 1.34 2.02
C TRP A 155 19.14 0.26 3.08
N ASP A 156 19.84 0.60 4.14
CA ASP A 156 20.23 -0.31 5.23
C ASP A 156 19.03 -0.83 6.07
N GLY A 157 17.84 -0.34 5.79
CA GLY A 157 16.61 -0.70 6.50
C GLY A 157 16.41 0.03 7.84
N LYS A 158 17.33 0.91 8.24
CA LYS A 158 17.21 1.65 9.49
C LYS A 158 15.94 2.51 9.49
N ASN A 159 15.06 2.26 10.45
CA ASN A 159 13.72 2.86 10.54
C ASN A 159 12.82 2.61 9.31
N GLY A 160 13.10 1.56 8.52
CA GLY A 160 12.30 1.17 7.37
C GLY A 160 12.19 2.27 6.30
N LEU A 161 11.05 2.32 5.61
CA LEU A 161 10.80 3.33 4.58
C LEU A 161 10.76 4.77 5.15
N ARG A 162 10.32 4.92 6.40
CA ARG A 162 10.34 6.22 7.08
C ARG A 162 11.76 6.75 7.22
N GLY A 163 12.73 5.88 7.53
CA GLY A 163 14.15 6.25 7.59
C GLY A 163 14.67 6.73 6.23
N PHE A 164 14.34 6.01 5.17
CA PHE A 164 14.65 6.42 3.80
C PHE A 164 14.07 7.81 3.48
N PHE A 165 12.80 8.05 3.79
CA PHE A 165 12.16 9.35 3.58
C PHE A 165 12.83 10.48 4.37
N CYS A 166 13.27 10.23 5.60
CA CYS A 166 14.00 11.23 6.39
C CYS A 166 15.34 11.66 5.75
N HIS A 167 15.97 10.79 4.96
CA HIS A 167 17.21 11.11 4.23
C HIS A 167 16.96 11.77 2.87
N HIS A 168 15.74 11.62 2.34
CA HIS A 168 15.32 12.13 1.04
C HIS A 168 14.26 13.23 1.13
N GLN A 169 14.31 14.07 2.17
CA GLN A 169 13.27 15.10 2.42
C GLN A 169 13.08 16.08 1.26
N ASN A 170 14.15 16.39 0.54
CA ASN A 170 14.11 17.31 -0.61
C ASN A 170 13.41 16.71 -1.84
N ASP A 171 13.25 15.39 -1.86
CA ASP A 171 12.61 14.63 -2.94
C ASP A 171 11.12 14.39 -2.66
N ILE A 172 10.63 14.80 -1.49
CA ILE A 172 9.25 14.55 -1.03
C ILE A 172 8.36 15.75 -1.32
N GLU A 173 7.19 15.45 -1.86
CA GLU A 173 6.03 16.33 -1.84
C GLU A 173 4.96 15.74 -0.92
N PHE A 174 4.43 16.58 -0.04
CA PHE A 174 3.27 16.24 0.77
C PHE A 174 2.00 16.72 0.07
N LEU A 175 1.12 15.78 -0.26
CA LEU A 175 -0.11 16.05 -0.96
C LEU A 175 -1.29 16.01 0.02
N GLU A 176 -1.88 17.16 0.32
CA GLU A 176 -3.08 17.22 1.18
C GLU A 176 -4.27 16.58 0.48
N VAL A 177 -4.98 15.68 1.17
CA VAL A 177 -6.16 14.97 0.70
C VAL A 177 -7.29 15.04 1.73
N GLU A 178 -8.54 14.92 1.28
CA GLU A 178 -9.71 14.92 2.15
C GLU A 178 -10.15 13.49 2.48
N ASP A 179 -9.20 12.65 2.87
CA ASP A 179 -9.41 11.22 3.13
C ASP A 179 -8.79 10.82 4.47
N PRO A 180 -9.57 10.76 5.55
CA PRO A 180 -9.06 10.32 6.86
C PRO A 180 -8.62 8.86 6.88
N ASN A 181 -9.09 8.02 5.92
CA ASN A 181 -8.76 6.61 5.89
C ASN A 181 -7.29 6.34 5.55
N ILE A 182 -6.55 7.32 5.00
CA ILE A 182 -5.11 7.18 4.78
C ILE A 182 -4.31 6.95 6.06
N LEU A 183 -4.90 7.27 7.22
CA LEU A 183 -4.31 7.17 8.56
C LEU A 183 -4.88 6.01 9.38
N ARG A 184 -5.88 5.29 8.84
CA ARG A 184 -6.71 4.38 9.62
C ARG A 184 -6.33 2.93 9.35
N ASP A 185 -5.54 2.37 10.25
CA ASP A 185 -5.21 0.95 10.30
C ASP A 185 -6.23 0.16 11.12
N ILE A 186 -6.39 -1.12 10.79
CA ILE A 186 -7.23 -2.07 11.50
C ILE A 186 -6.30 -3.11 12.14
N ASP A 187 -5.94 -2.88 13.40
CA ASP A 187 -5.00 -3.71 14.15
C ASP A 187 -5.69 -4.73 15.05
N THR A 188 -6.91 -4.42 15.50
CA THR A 188 -7.65 -5.20 16.49
C THR A 188 -9.10 -5.44 16.05
N GLU A 189 -9.77 -6.41 16.72
CA GLU A 189 -11.22 -6.60 16.54
C GLU A 189 -12.03 -5.37 16.98
N ALA A 190 -11.51 -4.56 17.89
CA ALA A 190 -12.15 -3.33 18.33
C ALA A 190 -12.16 -2.30 17.20
N ASP A 191 -11.01 -2.11 16.51
CA ASP A 191 -10.90 -1.21 15.37
C ASP A 191 -11.86 -1.62 14.25
N LEU A 192 -11.97 -2.93 14.00
CA LEU A 192 -12.90 -3.49 13.03
C LEU A 192 -14.35 -3.18 13.38
N LYS A 193 -14.74 -3.38 14.65
CA LYS A 193 -16.11 -3.09 15.11
C LYS A 193 -16.46 -1.61 15.00
N GLU A 194 -15.54 -0.74 15.41
CA GLU A 194 -15.73 0.70 15.32
C GLU A 194 -15.94 1.14 13.87
N LEU A 195 -15.09 0.66 12.97
CA LEU A 195 -15.21 0.91 11.53
C LEU A 195 -16.57 0.47 10.97
N LEU A 196 -17.03 -0.73 11.31
CA LEU A 196 -18.32 -1.24 10.82
C LEU A 196 -19.50 -0.38 11.30
N ILE A 197 -19.45 0.10 12.54
CA ILE A 197 -20.48 0.99 13.10
C ILE A 197 -20.51 2.34 12.32
N GLU A 198 -19.35 2.92 12.04
CA GLU A 198 -19.27 4.18 11.31
C GLU A 198 -19.76 4.03 9.86
N ARG A 199 -19.38 2.96 9.19
CA ARG A 199 -19.84 2.68 7.83
C ARG A 199 -21.36 2.46 7.75
N ALA A 200 -21.94 1.79 8.74
CA ALA A 200 -23.40 1.63 8.84
C ALA A 200 -24.12 2.98 9.00
N ARG A 201 -23.57 3.88 9.83
CA ARG A 201 -24.11 5.24 10.03
C ARG A 201 -24.03 6.13 8.78
N SER A 202 -22.97 5.97 7.97
CA SER A 202 -22.77 6.75 6.75
C SER A 202 -23.68 6.32 5.58
N ARG A 203 -24.34 5.15 5.69
CA ARG A 203 -25.26 4.60 4.70
C ARG A 203 -26.72 4.85 5.02
N SER A 204 -27.01 5.40 6.22
CA SER A 204 -28.35 5.73 6.71
C SER A 204 -28.66 7.20 6.50
#